data_a76c3e95e9946ef39652789e61d6a04b
#
_entry.id   a76c3e95e9946ef39652789e61d6a04b
#
_cell.length_a   1.000
_cell.length_b   1.000
_cell.length_c   1.000
_cell.angle_alpha   90.00
_cell.angle_beta   90.00
_cell.angle_gamma   90.00
#
_symmetry.space_group_name_H-M   'P 1'
#
loop_
_entity.id
_entity.type
_entity.pdbx_description
1 polymer ?
#
loop_
_entity_poly.entity_id
_entity_poly.type
_entity_poly.pdbx_seq_one_letter_code
_entity_poly.pdbx_strand_id
1 'polypeptide(L)'
;MKITRSLTVNKINVICYDTENKCEFVQEVDLIGKLTDEQISKEIKKRNFGIVIDWERTSEETKLYGMDAEVFLKNAIVIKEKEN
;
A
#
# COMPACT_ATOMS: atom_id res chain seq x y z
N MET A 1 23.99 -0.91 -6.51
CA MET A 1 24.06 -2.36 -6.16
C MET A 1 22.70 -3.00 -6.38
N LYS A 2 22.67 -4.05 -7.16
CA LYS A 2 21.44 -4.83 -7.36
C LYS A 2 21.28 -5.80 -6.21
N ILE A 3 20.12 -5.75 -5.58
CA ILE A 3 19.78 -6.64 -4.48
C ILE A 3 18.60 -7.50 -4.93
N THR A 4 18.73 -8.82 -4.79
CA THR A 4 17.60 -9.72 -5.00
C THR A 4 16.92 -9.92 -3.65
N ARG A 5 15.67 -9.50 -3.54
CA ARG A 5 14.88 -9.63 -2.32
C ARG A 5 13.50 -10.18 -2.62
N SER A 6 13.00 -10.95 -1.66
CA SER A 6 11.60 -11.37 -1.64
C SER A 6 10.81 -10.30 -0.89
N LEU A 7 9.85 -9.69 -1.56
CA LEU A 7 8.98 -8.67 -0.98
C LEU A 7 7.53 -9.06 -1.20
N THR A 8 6.72 -8.92 -0.16
CA THR A 8 5.28 -9.09 -0.27
C THR A 8 4.67 -7.73 -0.59
N VAL A 9 3.97 -7.66 -1.70
CA VAL A 9 3.30 -6.44 -2.16
C VAL A 9 1.80 -6.63 -2.05
N ASN A 10 1.15 -5.75 -1.30
CA ASN A 10 -0.30 -5.72 -1.19
C ASN A 10 -0.82 -4.59 -2.07
N LYS A 11 -1.62 -4.92 -3.06
CA LYS A 11 -2.29 -3.91 -3.88
C LYS A 11 -3.63 -3.59 -3.27
N ILE A 12 -3.80 -2.33 -2.92
CA ILE A 12 -4.97 -1.85 -2.19
C ILE A 12 -5.69 -0.79 -3.03
N ASN A 13 -6.99 -0.94 -3.16
CA ASN A 13 -7.85 0.11 -3.70
C ASN A 13 -8.52 0.82 -2.52
N VAL A 14 -8.26 2.11 -2.40
CA VAL A 14 -8.89 2.97 -1.39
C VAL A 14 -10.03 3.72 -2.07
N ILE A 15 -11.25 3.46 -1.62
CA ILE A 15 -12.45 4.09 -2.17
C ILE A 15 -12.70 5.38 -1.41
N CYS A 16 -12.61 6.48 -2.12
CA CYS A 16 -12.71 7.83 -1.57
C CYS A 16 -13.93 8.56 -2.11
N TYR A 17 -14.33 9.62 -1.42
CA TYR A 17 -15.43 10.48 -1.85
C TYR A 17 -14.93 11.89 -2.14
N ASP A 18 -15.26 12.39 -3.32
CA ASP A 18 -14.97 13.76 -3.72
C ASP A 18 -16.23 14.61 -3.48
N THR A 19 -16.14 15.55 -2.52
CA THR A 19 -17.24 16.41 -2.15
C THR A 19 -17.55 17.47 -3.21
N GLU A 20 -16.55 17.88 -3.99
CA GLU A 20 -16.75 18.89 -5.03
C GLU A 20 -17.53 18.33 -6.21
N ASN A 21 -17.13 17.17 -6.69
CA ASN A 21 -17.77 16.49 -7.81
C ASN A 21 -18.90 15.56 -7.40
N LYS A 22 -19.07 15.34 -6.09
CA LYS A 22 -20.11 14.49 -5.50
C LYS A 22 -20.09 13.08 -6.08
N CYS A 23 -18.90 12.51 -6.18
CA CYS A 23 -18.70 11.17 -6.71
C CYS A 23 -17.62 10.42 -5.95
N GLU A 24 -17.69 9.10 -6.05
CA GLU A 24 -16.66 8.22 -5.52
C GLU A 24 -15.53 8.09 -6.54
N PHE A 25 -14.32 7.89 -6.04
CA PHE A 25 -13.17 7.58 -6.88
C PHE A 25 -12.24 6.62 -6.13
N VAL A 26 -11.39 5.94 -6.87
CA VAL A 26 -10.48 4.93 -6.32
C VAL A 26 -9.04 5.42 -6.42
N GLN A 27 -8.31 5.33 -5.32
CA GLN A 27 -6.87 5.54 -5.29
C GLN A 27 -6.19 4.19 -5.09
N GLU A 28 -5.24 3.87 -5.95
CA GLU A 28 -4.46 2.65 -5.85
C GLU A 28 -3.18 2.92 -5.07
N VAL A 29 -2.91 2.06 -4.08
CA VAL A 29 -1.67 2.12 -3.30
C VAL A 29 -1.07 0.73 -3.15
N ASP A 30 0.25 0.67 -3.13
CA ASP A 30 0.99 -0.56 -2.86
C ASP A 30 1.60 -0.46 -1.47
N LEU A 31 1.25 -1.42 -0.61
CA LEU A 31 1.80 -1.52 0.73
C LEU A 31 2.72 -2.73 0.81
N ILE A 32 3.94 -2.51 1.25
CA ILE A 32 4.97 -3.56 1.31
C ILE A 32 5.00 -4.19 2.69
N GLY A 33 5.00 -5.50 2.72
CA GLY A 33 5.11 -6.31 3.94
C GLY A 33 3.95 -7.30 4.07
N LYS A 34 4.07 -8.18 5.07
CA LYS A 34 2.96 -9.06 5.43
C LYS A 34 2.06 -8.32 6.40
N LEU A 35 0.93 -7.83 5.90
CA LEU A 35 0.05 -6.96 6.63
C LEU A 35 -1.31 -7.62 6.86
N THR A 36 -1.80 -7.48 8.09
CA THR A 36 -3.18 -7.83 8.41
C THR A 36 -4.12 -6.71 7.97
N ASP A 37 -5.40 -7.01 7.86
CA ASP A 37 -6.40 -6.00 7.49
C ASP A 37 -6.43 -4.83 8.48
N GLU A 38 -6.21 -5.11 9.77
CA GLU A 38 -6.12 -4.05 10.78
C GLU A 38 -4.94 -3.12 10.54
N GLN A 39 -3.79 -3.68 10.18
CA GLN A 39 -2.60 -2.89 9.87
C GLN A 39 -2.80 -2.03 8.64
N ILE A 40 -3.43 -2.58 7.61
CA ILE A 40 -3.76 -1.84 6.39
C ILE A 40 -4.73 -0.70 6.71
N SER A 41 -5.77 -0.98 7.48
CA SER A 41 -6.75 0.03 7.89
C SER A 41 -6.10 1.17 8.67
N LYS A 42 -5.19 0.86 9.59
CA LYS A 42 -4.45 1.87 10.34
C LYS A 42 -3.57 2.72 9.43
N GLU A 43 -2.91 2.09 8.48
CA GLU A 43 -2.03 2.80 7.54
C GLU A 43 -2.81 3.75 6.64
N ILE A 44 -3.97 3.33 6.18
CA ILE A 44 -4.87 4.19 5.39
C ILE A 44 -5.32 5.40 6.21
N LYS A 45 -5.62 5.22 7.49
CA LYS A 45 -6.02 6.32 8.38
C LYS A 45 -4.90 7.32 8.64
N LYS A 46 -3.66 6.85 8.73
CA LYS A 46 -2.49 7.72 8.91
C LYS A 46 -2.23 8.61 7.70
N ARG A 47 -2.58 8.13 6.52
CA ARG A 47 -2.38 8.84 5.28
C ARG A 47 -3.61 9.66 4.98
N ASN A 48 -3.40 10.86 4.49
CA ASN A 48 -4.51 11.75 4.18
C ASN A 48 -5.03 11.46 2.77
N PHE A 49 -5.93 10.51 2.66
CA PHE A 49 -6.64 10.22 1.41
C PHE A 49 -7.93 11.07 1.27
N GLY A 50 -8.17 11.98 2.20
CA GLY A 50 -9.42 12.70 2.26
C GLY A 50 -10.52 11.88 2.92
N ILE A 51 -11.72 11.88 2.35
CA ILE A 51 -12.83 11.09 2.87
C ILE A 51 -12.74 9.67 2.31
N VAL A 52 -12.46 8.71 3.18
CA VAL A 52 -12.37 7.30 2.81
C VAL A 52 -13.66 6.60 3.19
N ILE A 53 -14.30 5.97 2.18
CA ILE A 53 -15.53 5.20 2.39
C ILE A 53 -15.18 3.78 2.77
N ASP A 54 -14.25 3.17 2.03
CA ASP A 54 -13.87 1.78 2.21
C ASP A 54 -12.52 1.51 1.53
N TRP A 55 -12.01 0.32 1.66
CA TRP A 55 -10.83 -0.14 0.95
C TRP A 55 -10.93 -1.64 0.70
N GLU A 56 -10.22 -2.11 -0.33
CA GLU A 56 -10.15 -3.53 -0.62
C GLU A 56 -8.73 -3.92 -1.01
N ARG A 57 -8.36 -5.12 -0.62
CA ARG A 57 -7.11 -5.73 -1.06
C ARG A 57 -7.40 -6.49 -2.35
N THR A 58 -6.81 -6.05 -3.45
CA THR A 58 -7.00 -6.71 -4.75
C THR A 58 -6.03 -7.84 -4.98
N SER A 59 -4.81 -7.74 -4.43
CA SER A 59 -3.85 -8.83 -4.49
C SER A 59 -2.83 -8.75 -3.37
N GLU A 60 -2.27 -9.89 -3.03
CA GLU A 60 -1.11 -10.04 -2.15
C GLU A 60 -0.12 -10.94 -2.87
N GLU A 61 1.00 -10.38 -3.28
CA GLU A 61 2.00 -11.13 -4.05
C GLU A 61 3.37 -11.02 -3.41
N THR A 62 4.06 -12.16 -3.33
CA THR A 62 5.47 -12.17 -2.96
C THR A 62 6.29 -12.28 -4.22
N LYS A 63 7.14 -11.31 -4.47
CA LYS A 63 7.96 -11.24 -5.67
C LYS A 63 9.44 -11.15 -5.32
N LEU A 64 10.26 -11.70 -6.20
CA LEU A 64 11.71 -11.52 -6.15
C LEU A 64 12.07 -10.31 -7.02
N TYR A 65 12.77 -9.37 -6.43
CA TYR A 65 13.22 -8.18 -7.14
C TYR A 65 14.73 -8.20 -7.32
N GLY A 66 15.16 -8.12 -8.57
CA GLY A 66 16.57 -7.98 -8.94
C GLY A 66 16.95 -6.56 -9.29
N MET A 67 16.23 -5.58 -8.76
CA MET A 67 16.49 -4.17 -9.01
C MET A 67 17.13 -3.50 -7.80
N ASP A 68 17.56 -2.26 -7.98
CA ASP A 68 17.98 -1.45 -6.87
C ASP A 68 16.84 -1.26 -5.88
N ALA A 69 17.04 -1.72 -4.66
CA ALA A 69 16.02 -1.66 -3.62
C ALA A 69 15.60 -0.23 -3.30
N GLU A 70 16.53 0.74 -3.39
CA GLU A 70 16.23 2.14 -3.14
C GLU A 70 15.25 2.71 -4.17
N VAL A 71 15.42 2.37 -5.42
CA VAL A 71 14.52 2.83 -6.49
C VAL A 71 13.13 2.24 -6.29
N PHE A 72 13.04 0.97 -5.95
CA PHE A 72 11.77 0.32 -5.67
C PHE A 72 11.06 0.97 -4.47
N LEU A 73 11.78 1.18 -3.38
CA LEU A 73 11.21 1.71 -2.14
C LEU A 73 10.75 3.17 -2.26
N LYS A 74 11.29 3.93 -3.19
CA LYS A 74 10.80 5.30 -3.46
C LYS A 74 9.40 5.33 -4.05
N ASN A 75 9.01 4.28 -4.74
CA ASN A 75 7.73 4.19 -5.45
C ASN A 75 6.67 3.40 -4.70
N ALA A 76 7.04 2.80 -3.57
CA ALA A 76 6.15 1.99 -2.77
C ALA A 76 6.04 2.54 -1.35
N ILE A 77 4.90 2.29 -0.74
CA ILE A 77 4.70 2.62 0.67
C ILE A 77 5.21 1.45 1.50
N VAL A 78 6.19 1.72 2.34
CA VAL A 78 6.80 0.69 3.18
C VAL A 78 6.31 0.84 4.62
N ILE A 79 5.79 -0.24 5.15
CA ILE A 79 5.44 -0.36 6.55
C ILE A 79 6.50 -1.21 7.22
N LYS A 80 7.20 -0.63 8.18
CA LYS A 80 8.17 -1.38 8.96
C LYS A 80 7.44 -2.31 9.91
N GLU A 81 7.69 -3.60 9.80
CA GLU A 81 7.26 -4.54 10.80
C GLU A 81 8.05 -4.31 12.08
N LYS A 82 7.35 -4.35 13.20
CA LYS A 82 8.05 -4.37 14.48
C LYS A 82 8.71 -5.73 14.64
N GLU A 83 10.02 -5.72 14.64
CA GLU A 83 10.76 -6.89 15.04
C GLU A 83 10.62 -7.04 16.57
N ASN A 84 10.26 -8.20 16.95
CA ASN A 84 10.24 -8.56 18.38
C ASN A 84 11.63 -9.02 18.79
#